data_04505680552595039b151b91161a9fef
#
_entry.id   04505680552595039b151b91161a9fef
#
_cell.length_a   1.000
_cell.length_b   1.000
_cell.length_c   1.000
_cell.angle_alpha   90.00
_cell.angle_beta   90.00
_cell.angle_gamma   90.00
#
_symmetry.space_group_name_H-M   'P 1'
#
loop_
_entity.id
_entity.type
_entity.pdbx_description
1 polymer ?
#
loop_
_entity_poly.entity_id
_entity_poly.type
_entity_poly.pdbx_seq_one_letter_code
_entity_poly.pdbx_strand_id
1 'polypeptide(L)'
;MKTNHNIFLKLAFNIAKINLGKTKSNPSVGCVIVKNNSVISMGGTSINGRPHAEFNALNSNISFKNSDLYVTMEPCTHYGLTPPCSNMILKKGIKKVFFCFNDVDPRTSKKFKNINFKRNIEIKKEIITKYKDFYQSYFLIHKKKELYIDAKIAVSKDYFTINKNFKWLTNSHSRRRVHLIRSEYDAIISTSKSINKDNSLLNCRINGLDKYKPDLFVIDLNLKLKKNLSINNISKKR
;
A
#
# COMPACT_ATOMS: atom_id res chain seq x y z
N MET A 1 10.70 -8.22 -30.81
CA MET A 1 10.86 -7.11 -29.82
C MET A 1 11.14 -7.69 -28.45
N LYS A 2 12.16 -7.21 -27.74
CA LYS A 2 12.43 -7.61 -26.34
C LYS A 2 11.31 -7.08 -25.44
N THR A 3 10.61 -7.97 -24.74
CA THR A 3 9.54 -7.57 -23.81
C THR A 3 10.11 -6.69 -22.69
N ASN A 4 9.56 -5.49 -22.51
CA ASN A 4 9.99 -4.61 -21.42
C ASN A 4 9.25 -4.98 -20.11
N HIS A 5 9.77 -5.94 -19.38
CA HIS A 5 9.20 -6.44 -18.12
C HIS A 5 8.95 -5.34 -17.08
N ASN A 6 9.78 -4.28 -17.09
CA ASN A 6 9.66 -3.16 -16.16
C ASN A 6 8.35 -2.36 -16.32
N ILE A 7 7.77 -2.31 -17.52
CA ILE A 7 6.49 -1.61 -17.75
C ILE A 7 5.38 -2.32 -16.98
N PHE A 8 5.30 -3.65 -17.08
CA PHE A 8 4.25 -4.43 -16.42
C PHE A 8 4.41 -4.46 -14.91
N LEU A 9 5.65 -4.52 -14.39
CA LEU A 9 5.90 -4.40 -12.96
C LEU A 9 5.55 -2.99 -12.43
N LYS A 10 5.85 -1.92 -13.17
CA LYS A 10 5.41 -0.56 -12.81
C LYS A 10 3.89 -0.45 -12.76
N LEU A 11 3.18 -1.08 -13.70
CA LEU A 11 1.72 -1.17 -13.68
C LEU A 11 1.23 -1.92 -12.44
N ALA A 12 1.84 -3.06 -12.11
CA ALA A 12 1.53 -3.80 -10.89
C ALA A 12 1.71 -2.93 -9.62
N PHE A 13 2.78 -2.12 -9.52
CA PHE A 13 2.93 -1.16 -8.41
C PHE A 13 1.86 -0.07 -8.40
N ASN A 14 1.42 0.41 -9.55
CA ASN A 14 0.33 1.39 -9.60
C ASN A 14 -0.99 0.79 -9.08
N ILE A 15 -1.26 -0.48 -9.38
CA ILE A 15 -2.40 -1.22 -8.83
C ILE A 15 -2.25 -1.40 -7.32
N ALA A 16 -1.07 -1.79 -6.85
CA ALA A 16 -0.79 -1.95 -5.42
C ALA A 16 -1.05 -0.65 -4.62
N LYS A 17 -0.77 0.52 -5.18
CA LYS A 17 -1.01 1.82 -4.53
C LYS A 17 -2.47 2.10 -4.22
N ILE A 18 -3.42 1.53 -4.95
CA ILE A 18 -4.85 1.83 -4.80
C ILE A 18 -5.35 1.51 -3.39
N ASN A 19 -4.88 0.39 -2.84
CA ASN A 19 -5.29 -0.09 -1.51
C ASN A 19 -4.19 0.00 -0.44
N LEU A 20 -3.13 0.78 -0.72
CA LEU A 20 -2.06 1.01 0.27
C LEU A 20 -2.65 1.61 1.56
N GLY A 21 -2.24 1.07 2.72
CA GLY A 21 -2.79 1.45 4.03
C GLY A 21 -4.18 0.90 4.35
N LYS A 22 -4.81 0.10 3.44
CA LYS A 22 -6.19 -0.40 3.62
C LYS A 22 -6.27 -1.93 3.67
N THR A 23 -5.13 -2.59 3.65
CA THR A 23 -5.02 -4.06 3.58
C THR A 23 -4.75 -4.71 4.94
N LYS A 24 -4.89 -3.96 6.04
CA LYS A 24 -4.57 -4.41 7.41
C LYS A 24 -3.12 -4.93 7.49
N SER A 25 -2.92 -6.09 8.12
CA SER A 25 -1.60 -6.73 8.27
C SER A 25 -1.04 -7.34 6.97
N ASN A 26 -1.84 -7.46 5.90
CA ASN A 26 -1.35 -7.98 4.63
C ASN A 26 -0.70 -6.86 3.79
N PRO A 27 0.33 -7.17 2.98
CA PRO A 27 0.89 -6.18 2.09
C PRO A 27 -0.10 -5.82 0.97
N SER A 28 -0.09 -4.56 0.53
CA SER A 28 -0.84 -4.16 -0.66
C SER A 28 -0.06 -4.56 -1.91
N VAL A 29 -0.46 -5.66 -2.52
CA VAL A 29 0.18 -6.25 -3.70
C VAL A 29 -0.61 -5.92 -4.95
N GLY A 30 0.08 -5.76 -6.07
CA GLY A 30 -0.52 -5.65 -7.41
C GLY A 30 -0.01 -6.77 -8.30
N CYS A 31 -0.89 -7.30 -9.13
CA CYS A 31 -0.64 -8.38 -10.07
C CYS A 31 -1.15 -8.01 -11.47
N VAL A 32 -0.37 -8.31 -12.49
CA VAL A 32 -0.69 -8.09 -13.91
C VAL A 32 -0.41 -9.37 -14.68
N ILE A 33 -1.35 -9.82 -15.48
CA ILE A 33 -1.20 -10.99 -16.35
C ILE A 33 -1.06 -10.51 -17.80
N VAL A 34 -0.02 -11.00 -18.46
CA VAL A 34 0.34 -10.59 -19.84
C VAL A 34 0.38 -11.83 -20.73
N LYS A 35 -0.23 -11.74 -21.90
CA LYS A 35 -0.16 -12.74 -22.96
C LYS A 35 0.09 -12.04 -24.30
N ASN A 36 1.06 -12.54 -25.07
CA ASN A 36 1.44 -11.95 -26.35
C ASN A 36 1.70 -10.44 -26.24
N ASN A 37 2.44 -10.02 -25.20
CA ASN A 37 2.78 -8.63 -24.89
C ASN A 37 1.58 -7.69 -24.58
N SER A 38 0.39 -8.24 -24.39
CA SER A 38 -0.83 -7.50 -24.05
C SER A 38 -1.30 -7.86 -22.65
N VAL A 39 -1.73 -6.87 -21.87
CA VAL A 39 -2.35 -7.09 -20.56
C VAL A 39 -3.73 -7.73 -20.75
N ILE A 40 -3.93 -8.92 -20.21
CA ILE A 40 -5.21 -9.65 -20.31
C ILE A 40 -6.01 -9.64 -19.01
N SER A 41 -5.35 -9.41 -17.87
CA SER A 41 -6.00 -9.29 -16.58
C SER A 41 -5.09 -8.57 -15.59
N MET A 42 -5.68 -8.01 -14.52
CA MET A 42 -4.97 -7.38 -13.42
C MET A 42 -5.77 -7.47 -12.13
N GLY A 43 -5.08 -7.43 -10.99
CA GLY A 43 -5.70 -7.44 -9.67
C GLY A 43 -4.81 -6.81 -8.62
N GLY A 44 -5.42 -6.20 -7.62
CA GLY A 44 -4.75 -5.72 -6.41
C GLY A 44 -5.24 -6.48 -5.19
N THR A 45 -4.46 -6.49 -4.11
CA THR A 45 -4.94 -6.96 -2.81
C THR A 45 -6.18 -6.16 -2.42
N SER A 46 -7.26 -6.84 -2.10
CA SER A 46 -8.53 -6.19 -1.74
C SER A 46 -8.41 -5.50 -0.38
N ILE A 47 -9.32 -4.55 -0.13
CA ILE A 47 -9.48 -3.91 1.18
C ILE A 47 -9.64 -4.99 2.25
N ASN A 48 -9.09 -4.77 3.44
CA ASN A 48 -8.93 -5.74 4.52
C ASN A 48 -7.96 -6.90 4.21
N GLY A 49 -7.21 -6.83 3.09
CA GLY A 49 -6.10 -7.72 2.77
C GLY A 49 -6.46 -8.99 2.04
N ARG A 50 -7.75 -9.23 1.72
CA ARG A 50 -8.21 -10.43 1.00
C ARG A 50 -9.40 -10.11 0.10
N PRO A 51 -9.52 -10.79 -1.06
CA PRO A 51 -8.55 -11.72 -1.68
C PRO A 51 -7.21 -11.07 -2.04
N HIS A 52 -6.17 -11.91 -2.24
CA HIS A 52 -4.85 -11.47 -2.69
C HIS A 52 -4.87 -11.01 -4.15
N ALA A 53 -3.87 -10.24 -4.55
CA ALA A 53 -3.77 -9.66 -5.90
C ALA A 53 -3.79 -10.70 -7.01
N GLU A 54 -3.06 -11.80 -6.82
CA GLU A 54 -2.98 -12.90 -7.78
C GLU A 54 -4.34 -13.59 -7.95
N PHE A 55 -5.07 -13.79 -6.85
CA PHE A 55 -6.43 -14.34 -6.91
C PHE A 55 -7.33 -13.42 -7.74
N ASN A 56 -7.34 -12.11 -7.44
CA ASN A 56 -8.16 -11.14 -8.16
C ASN A 56 -7.80 -11.08 -9.67
N ALA A 57 -6.51 -11.20 -9.99
CA ALA A 57 -6.04 -11.20 -11.38
C ALA A 57 -6.40 -12.50 -12.14
N LEU A 58 -6.39 -13.65 -11.45
CA LEU A 58 -6.61 -14.97 -12.06
C LEU A 58 -8.05 -15.49 -11.96
N ASN A 59 -8.92 -14.76 -11.23
CA ASN A 59 -10.32 -15.16 -11.00
C ASN A 59 -11.23 -14.64 -12.12
N SER A 60 -11.02 -15.12 -13.33
CA SER A 60 -11.88 -14.84 -14.48
C SER A 60 -11.99 -16.07 -15.38
N ASN A 61 -12.96 -16.06 -16.32
CA ASN A 61 -13.24 -17.16 -17.22
C ASN A 61 -12.36 -17.21 -18.49
N ILE A 62 -11.30 -16.38 -18.53
CA ILE A 62 -10.35 -16.39 -19.66
C ILE A 62 -9.26 -17.44 -19.45
N SER A 63 -8.65 -17.88 -20.55
CA SER A 63 -7.51 -18.80 -20.51
C SER A 63 -6.21 -18.07 -20.22
N PHE A 64 -5.56 -18.40 -19.10
CA PHE A 64 -4.26 -17.88 -18.70
C PHE A 64 -3.09 -18.78 -19.13
N LYS A 65 -3.35 -19.88 -19.81
CA LYS A 65 -2.32 -20.83 -20.25
C LYS A 65 -1.25 -20.11 -21.09
N ASN A 66 0.01 -20.34 -20.77
CA ASN A 66 1.20 -19.75 -21.39
C ASN A 66 1.30 -18.22 -21.25
N SER A 67 0.64 -17.62 -20.25
CA SER A 67 0.79 -16.20 -19.92
C SER A 67 1.93 -15.96 -18.94
N ASP A 68 2.41 -14.72 -18.89
CA ASP A 68 3.38 -14.21 -17.94
C ASP A 68 2.67 -13.46 -16.82
N LEU A 69 3.07 -13.66 -15.57
CA LEU A 69 2.53 -13.02 -14.38
C LEU A 69 3.57 -12.06 -13.80
N TYR A 70 3.16 -10.82 -13.57
CA TYR A 70 3.96 -9.77 -12.95
C TYR A 70 3.32 -9.37 -11.63
N VAL A 71 4.04 -9.53 -10.53
CA VAL A 71 3.53 -9.26 -9.19
C VAL A 71 4.56 -8.50 -8.37
N THR A 72 4.11 -7.60 -7.51
CA THR A 72 5.02 -6.74 -6.76
C THR A 72 5.74 -7.45 -5.63
N MET A 73 5.15 -8.53 -5.08
CA MET A 73 5.71 -9.35 -4.00
C MET A 73 5.64 -10.84 -4.33
N GLU A 74 6.55 -11.62 -3.77
CA GLU A 74 6.61 -13.08 -3.89
C GLU A 74 5.24 -13.72 -3.58
N PRO A 75 4.68 -14.53 -4.50
CA PRO A 75 3.41 -15.21 -4.26
C PRO A 75 3.46 -16.15 -3.06
N CYS A 76 2.40 -16.17 -2.25
CA CYS A 76 2.34 -17.01 -1.06
C CYS A 76 2.29 -18.50 -1.41
N THR A 77 2.95 -19.31 -0.55
CA THR A 77 3.11 -20.78 -0.73
C THR A 77 2.49 -21.60 0.40
N HIS A 78 1.97 -20.94 1.44
CA HIS A 78 1.37 -21.59 2.60
C HIS A 78 -0.15 -21.49 2.58
N TYR A 79 -0.81 -22.43 3.20
CA TYR A 79 -2.23 -22.36 3.50
C TYR A 79 -2.45 -21.39 4.67
N GLY A 80 -3.29 -20.41 4.46
CA GLY A 80 -3.79 -19.49 5.47
C GLY A 80 -5.31 -19.59 5.56
N LEU A 81 -6.00 -18.46 5.61
CA LEU A 81 -7.48 -18.43 5.49
C LEU A 81 -7.95 -18.81 4.07
N THR A 82 -7.05 -18.80 3.10
CA THR A 82 -7.30 -19.18 1.70
C THR A 82 -6.15 -20.07 1.21
N PRO A 83 -6.38 -20.88 0.17
CA PRO A 83 -5.31 -21.63 -0.47
C PRO A 83 -4.20 -20.72 -0.98
N PRO A 84 -2.95 -21.19 -1.07
CA PRO A 84 -1.81 -20.40 -1.53
C PRO A 84 -1.97 -19.93 -2.98
N CYS A 85 -1.55 -18.71 -3.27
CA CYS A 85 -1.58 -18.15 -4.63
C CYS A 85 -0.75 -18.98 -5.61
N SER A 86 0.35 -19.58 -5.14
CA SER A 86 1.16 -20.51 -5.93
C SER A 86 0.35 -21.64 -6.56
N ASN A 87 -0.61 -22.23 -5.86
CA ASN A 87 -1.46 -23.29 -6.38
C ASN A 87 -2.35 -22.80 -7.53
N MET A 88 -2.89 -21.58 -7.40
CA MET A 88 -3.70 -20.99 -8.46
C MET A 88 -2.87 -20.63 -9.70
N ILE A 89 -1.68 -20.08 -9.52
CA ILE A 89 -0.72 -19.78 -10.58
C ILE A 89 -0.41 -21.06 -11.39
N LEU A 90 -0.15 -22.17 -10.69
CA LEU A 90 0.11 -23.47 -11.30
C LEU A 90 -1.12 -24.02 -12.06
N LYS A 91 -2.29 -24.01 -11.41
CA LYS A 91 -3.54 -24.52 -11.98
C LYS A 91 -3.95 -23.76 -13.24
N LYS A 92 -3.71 -22.47 -13.30
CA LYS A 92 -4.06 -21.61 -14.45
C LYS A 92 -3.05 -21.65 -15.60
N GLY A 93 -1.93 -22.40 -15.46
CA GLY A 93 -0.95 -22.64 -16.50
C GLY A 93 -0.08 -21.42 -16.85
N ILE A 94 0.21 -20.60 -15.85
CA ILE A 94 1.16 -19.47 -15.99
C ILE A 94 2.54 -20.03 -16.35
N LYS A 95 3.20 -19.43 -17.36
CA LYS A 95 4.51 -19.87 -17.87
C LYS A 95 5.66 -19.21 -17.14
N LYS A 96 5.55 -17.90 -16.86
CA LYS A 96 6.60 -17.12 -16.19
C LYS A 96 6.02 -16.27 -15.08
N VAL A 97 6.78 -16.14 -13.99
CA VAL A 97 6.44 -15.26 -12.87
C VAL A 97 7.58 -14.30 -12.61
N PHE A 98 7.28 -13.00 -12.70
CA PHE A 98 8.19 -11.91 -12.37
C PHE A 98 7.73 -11.24 -11.09
N PHE A 99 8.61 -11.12 -10.10
CA PHE A 99 8.31 -10.42 -8.84
C PHE A 99 9.47 -9.55 -8.37
N CYS A 100 9.19 -8.54 -7.51
CA CYS A 100 10.20 -7.58 -7.06
C CYS A 100 10.69 -7.85 -5.64
N PHE A 101 9.81 -8.13 -4.70
CA PHE A 101 10.15 -8.28 -3.30
C PHE A 101 9.90 -9.71 -2.81
N ASN A 102 10.84 -10.23 -2.03
CA ASN A 102 10.55 -11.44 -1.26
C ASN A 102 9.59 -11.07 -0.12
N ASP A 103 8.68 -11.97 0.20
CA ASP A 103 7.87 -11.86 1.39
C ASP A 103 8.76 -12.00 2.64
N VAL A 104 8.38 -11.35 3.72
CA VAL A 104 9.05 -11.47 5.04
C VAL A 104 8.40 -12.51 5.94
N ASP A 105 7.23 -12.98 5.60
CA ASP A 105 6.57 -14.09 6.31
C ASP A 105 7.42 -15.37 6.16
N PRO A 106 7.92 -15.97 7.27
CA PRO A 106 8.76 -17.17 7.21
C PRO A 106 8.08 -18.36 6.53
N ARG A 107 6.75 -18.37 6.47
CA ARG A 107 5.96 -19.41 5.78
C ARG A 107 6.06 -19.31 4.26
N THR A 108 6.32 -18.11 3.72
CA THR A 108 6.42 -17.82 2.26
C THR A 108 7.84 -17.51 1.82
N SER A 109 8.59 -16.78 2.60
CA SER A 109 9.88 -16.16 2.23
C SER A 109 10.81 -17.12 1.51
N LYS A 110 11.17 -16.80 0.27
CA LYS A 110 12.05 -17.54 -0.63
C LYS A 110 11.58 -18.95 -1.01
N LYS A 111 10.37 -19.36 -0.61
CA LYS A 111 9.84 -20.71 -0.87
C LYS A 111 9.20 -20.85 -2.24
N PHE A 112 8.71 -19.75 -2.81
CA PHE A 112 8.08 -19.77 -4.13
C PHE A 112 9.06 -20.26 -5.23
N LYS A 113 10.34 -19.91 -5.14
CA LYS A 113 11.35 -20.39 -6.09
C LYS A 113 11.48 -21.91 -6.11
N ASN A 114 11.26 -22.59 -4.99
CA ASN A 114 11.38 -24.04 -4.90
C ASN A 114 10.24 -24.81 -5.62
N ILE A 115 9.15 -24.12 -5.96
CA ILE A 115 8.03 -24.68 -6.72
C ILE A 115 8.42 -24.91 -8.18
N ASN A 116 9.42 -24.18 -8.66
CA ASN A 116 9.92 -24.23 -10.03
C ASN A 116 10.40 -25.64 -10.45
N PHE A 117 11.10 -26.36 -9.56
CA PHE A 117 11.70 -27.68 -9.87
C PHE A 117 10.66 -28.77 -10.21
N LYS A 118 9.39 -28.58 -9.85
CA LYS A 118 8.36 -29.59 -10.06
C LYS A 118 7.44 -29.37 -11.27
N ARG A 119 7.41 -28.15 -11.89
CA ARG A 119 6.36 -27.80 -12.87
C ARG A 119 6.76 -26.82 -13.99
N ASN A 120 8.03 -26.69 -14.34
CA ASN A 120 8.51 -25.88 -15.47
C ASN A 120 8.01 -24.43 -15.56
N ILE A 121 7.83 -23.74 -14.41
CA ILE A 121 7.53 -22.31 -14.39
C ILE A 121 8.86 -21.55 -14.29
N GLU A 122 9.11 -20.63 -15.21
CA GLU A 122 10.23 -19.71 -15.12
C GLU A 122 9.96 -18.62 -14.08
N ILE A 123 10.78 -18.52 -13.02
CA ILE A 123 10.62 -17.54 -11.95
C ILE A 123 11.79 -16.57 -11.96
N LYS A 124 11.50 -15.27 -12.09
CA LYS A 124 12.50 -14.20 -12.09
C LYS A 124 12.17 -13.16 -11.01
N LYS A 125 13.21 -12.80 -10.28
CA LYS A 125 13.16 -11.64 -9.38
C LYS A 125 13.77 -10.44 -10.07
N GLU A 126 13.00 -9.36 -10.18
CA GLU A 126 13.39 -8.10 -10.79
C GLU A 126 13.54 -7.00 -9.73
N ILE A 127 14.45 -6.07 -9.96
CA ILE A 127 14.68 -4.94 -9.06
C ILE A 127 14.29 -3.65 -9.78
N ILE A 128 13.36 -2.89 -9.20
CA ILE A 128 13.00 -1.56 -9.70
C ILE A 128 13.34 -0.54 -8.60
N THR A 129 14.45 0.15 -8.76
CA THR A 129 15.00 1.09 -7.77
C THR A 129 13.98 2.14 -7.30
N LYS A 130 13.10 2.60 -8.19
CA LYS A 130 12.02 3.57 -7.87
C LYS A 130 11.11 3.10 -6.75
N TYR A 131 10.95 1.80 -6.54
CA TYR A 131 10.02 1.22 -5.56
C TYR A 131 10.73 0.54 -4.38
N LYS A 132 12.04 0.77 -4.20
CA LYS A 132 12.84 0.12 -3.15
C LYS A 132 12.21 0.21 -1.75
N ASP A 133 11.54 1.33 -1.44
CA ASP A 133 10.95 1.60 -0.13
C ASP A 133 9.43 1.33 -0.08
N PHE A 134 8.84 0.77 -1.14
CA PHE A 134 7.39 0.61 -1.25
C PHE A 134 6.77 -0.23 -0.12
N TYR A 135 7.49 -1.23 0.37
CA TYR A 135 7.06 -2.12 1.45
C TYR A 135 7.78 -1.86 2.77
N GLN A 136 8.40 -0.69 2.95
CA GLN A 136 9.20 -0.39 4.14
C GLN A 136 8.37 -0.52 5.44
N SER A 137 7.15 0.01 5.47
CA SER A 137 6.25 -0.11 6.63
C SER A 137 5.92 -1.57 6.95
N TYR A 138 5.56 -2.36 5.94
CA TYR A 138 5.30 -3.79 6.09
C TYR A 138 6.51 -4.55 6.63
N PHE A 139 7.70 -4.26 6.10
CA PHE A 139 8.93 -4.93 6.52
C PHE A 139 9.35 -4.54 7.94
N LEU A 140 9.22 -3.28 8.33
CA LEU A 140 9.51 -2.83 9.70
C LEU A 140 8.63 -3.55 10.73
N ILE A 141 7.33 -3.56 10.50
CA ILE A 141 6.37 -4.20 11.41
C ILE A 141 6.63 -5.71 11.52
N HIS A 142 6.79 -6.40 10.39
CA HIS A 142 6.87 -7.87 10.40
C HIS A 142 8.23 -8.42 10.78
N LYS A 143 9.33 -7.76 10.38
CA LYS A 143 10.69 -8.21 10.72
C LYS A 143 11.18 -7.70 12.05
N LYS A 144 10.98 -6.40 12.33
CA LYS A 144 11.59 -5.73 13.47
C LYS A 144 10.62 -5.49 14.63
N LYS A 145 9.32 -5.59 14.36
CA LYS A 145 8.25 -5.21 15.31
C LYS A 145 8.31 -3.72 15.67
N GLU A 146 8.78 -2.91 14.73
CA GLU A 146 8.92 -1.46 14.85
C GLU A 146 7.77 -0.74 14.13
N LEU A 147 7.38 0.42 14.64
CA LEU A 147 6.41 1.29 13.97
C LEU A 147 7.09 2.01 12.80
N TYR A 148 6.34 2.17 11.71
CA TYR A 148 6.72 3.03 10.61
C TYR A 148 6.19 4.44 10.86
N ILE A 149 7.09 5.42 10.99
CA ILE A 149 6.74 6.80 11.32
C ILE A 149 7.25 7.75 10.24
N ASP A 150 6.36 8.55 9.69
CA ASP A 150 6.65 9.63 8.75
C ASP A 150 6.36 10.98 9.37
N ALA A 151 7.27 11.94 9.19
CA ALA A 151 7.05 13.33 9.53
C ALA A 151 6.56 14.12 8.31
N LYS A 152 5.39 14.79 8.44
CA LYS A 152 4.87 15.69 7.40
C LYS A 152 4.94 17.13 7.88
N ILE A 153 5.70 17.95 7.18
CA ILE A 153 5.84 19.39 7.46
C ILE A 153 5.46 20.17 6.20
N ALA A 154 4.73 21.29 6.38
CA ALA A 154 4.52 22.28 5.34
C ALA A 154 5.43 23.48 5.61
N VAL A 155 6.28 23.82 4.66
CA VAL A 155 7.23 24.94 4.78
C VAL A 155 7.14 25.85 3.57
N SER A 156 7.46 27.12 3.76
CA SER A 156 7.70 28.08 2.69
C SER A 156 9.06 27.79 2.03
N LYS A 157 9.39 28.51 0.94
CA LYS A 157 10.67 28.37 0.24
C LYS A 157 11.88 28.68 1.14
N ASP A 158 11.68 29.54 2.12
CA ASP A 158 12.65 29.94 3.15
C ASP A 158 12.51 29.17 4.47
N TYR A 159 11.86 27.98 4.42
CA TYR A 159 11.71 27.00 5.50
C TYR A 159 10.88 27.44 6.71
N PHE A 160 10.06 28.50 6.61
CA PHE A 160 9.12 28.84 7.67
C PHE A 160 7.85 27.99 7.61
N THR A 161 7.31 27.64 8.78
CA THR A 161 6.06 26.86 8.93
C THR A 161 4.82 27.73 9.10
N ILE A 162 5.01 29.05 9.28
CA ILE A 162 3.95 30.04 9.51
C ILE A 162 4.17 31.23 8.58
N ASN A 163 3.10 31.68 7.94
CA ASN A 163 3.08 32.94 7.23
C ASN A 163 2.09 33.90 7.95
N LYS A 164 2.52 35.14 8.24
CA LYS A 164 1.67 36.15 8.90
C LYS A 164 0.59 36.67 7.96
N ASN A 165 0.89 36.72 6.65
CA ASN A 165 0.03 37.35 5.65
C ASN A 165 -0.97 36.38 5.01
N PHE A 166 -0.71 35.07 5.04
CA PHE A 166 -1.55 34.08 4.39
C PHE A 166 -1.84 32.90 5.32
N LYS A 167 -3.10 32.48 5.32
CA LYS A 167 -3.54 31.29 6.09
C LYS A 167 -2.86 30.01 5.64
N TRP A 168 -2.52 29.89 4.35
CA TRP A 168 -2.02 28.66 3.76
C TRP A 168 -0.67 28.87 3.08
N LEU A 169 0.32 28.07 3.46
CA LEU A 169 1.63 28.00 2.79
C LEU A 169 1.59 27.12 1.53
N THR A 170 0.60 26.24 1.43
CA THR A 170 0.48 25.25 0.35
C THR A 170 -0.77 25.49 -0.48
N ASN A 171 -0.70 25.13 -1.76
CA ASN A 171 -1.84 25.21 -2.67
C ASN A 171 -2.91 24.13 -2.39
N SER A 172 -4.04 24.20 -3.08
CA SER A 172 -5.15 23.25 -2.92
C SER A 172 -4.77 21.81 -3.26
N HIS A 173 -3.95 21.60 -4.29
CA HIS A 173 -3.48 20.26 -4.69
C HIS A 173 -2.65 19.61 -3.60
N SER A 174 -1.70 20.35 -3.00
CA SER A 174 -0.90 19.85 -1.88
C SER A 174 -1.76 19.49 -0.68
N ARG A 175 -2.78 20.30 -0.36
CA ARG A 175 -3.71 20.02 0.73
C ARG A 175 -4.57 18.77 0.46
N ARG A 176 -5.03 18.57 -0.80
CA ARG A 176 -5.73 17.32 -1.17
C ARG A 176 -4.81 16.11 -1.05
N ARG A 177 -3.53 16.23 -1.44
CA ARG A 177 -2.55 15.15 -1.26
C ARG A 177 -2.37 14.78 0.21
N VAL A 178 -2.37 15.75 1.14
CA VAL A 178 -2.31 15.46 2.58
C VAL A 178 -3.53 14.67 3.07
N HIS A 179 -4.73 14.94 2.55
CA HIS A 179 -5.90 14.13 2.86
C HIS A 179 -5.78 12.69 2.37
N LEU A 180 -5.21 12.48 1.17
CA LEU A 180 -4.93 11.15 0.66
C LEU A 180 -3.93 10.41 1.56
N ILE A 181 -2.82 11.06 1.92
CA ILE A 181 -1.82 10.49 2.85
C ILE A 181 -2.48 10.05 4.15
N ARG A 182 -3.36 10.87 4.75
CA ARG A 182 -4.06 10.50 5.98
C ARG A 182 -4.91 9.23 5.86
N SER A 183 -5.44 8.91 4.69
CA SER A 183 -6.19 7.67 4.47
C SER A 183 -5.30 6.41 4.36
N GLU A 184 -3.99 6.60 4.30
CA GLU A 184 -3.00 5.52 4.16
C GLU A 184 -2.34 5.14 5.51
N TYR A 185 -2.60 5.91 6.60
CA TYR A 185 -2.01 5.72 7.93
C TYR A 185 -3.05 5.33 8.97
N ASP A 186 -2.64 4.50 9.92
CA ASP A 186 -3.50 4.06 11.04
C ASP A 186 -3.66 5.16 12.09
N ALA A 187 -2.64 6.01 12.27
CA ALA A 187 -2.62 7.05 13.29
C ALA A 187 -1.97 8.35 12.82
N ILE A 188 -2.39 9.46 13.42
CA ILE A 188 -1.75 10.78 13.32
C ILE A 188 -1.40 11.25 14.73
N ILE A 189 -0.16 11.71 14.89
CA ILE A 189 0.28 12.38 16.12
C ILE A 189 0.32 13.89 15.86
N SER A 190 -0.25 14.68 16.74
CA SER A 190 -0.20 16.15 16.70
C SER A 190 -0.05 16.72 18.11
N THR A 191 0.18 18.05 18.22
CA THR A 191 0.29 18.73 19.51
C THR A 191 -0.98 19.52 19.81
N SER A 192 -1.31 19.68 21.09
CA SER A 192 -2.40 20.57 21.54
C SER A 192 -2.22 22.02 21.05
N LYS A 193 -0.98 22.51 20.95
CA LYS A 193 -0.68 23.84 20.41
C LYS A 193 -1.17 23.98 18.96
N SER A 194 -0.85 23.00 18.10
CA SER A 194 -1.26 23.01 16.68
C SER A 194 -2.79 22.90 16.55
N ILE A 195 -3.39 21.98 17.30
CA ILE A 195 -4.84 21.74 17.25
C ILE A 195 -5.61 22.95 17.77
N ASN A 196 -5.18 23.56 18.87
CA ASN A 196 -5.79 24.77 19.42
C ASN A 196 -5.75 25.95 18.46
N LYS A 197 -4.63 26.07 17.69
CA LYS A 197 -4.46 27.16 16.73
C LYS A 197 -5.34 27.00 15.49
N ASP A 198 -5.39 25.79 14.95
CA ASP A 198 -5.98 25.54 13.63
C ASP A 198 -7.41 24.97 13.73
N ASN A 199 -7.84 24.57 14.92
CA ASN A 199 -9.09 23.82 15.14
C ASN A 199 -9.28 22.67 14.12
N SER A 200 -8.19 21.92 13.87
CA SER A 200 -8.11 20.98 12.76
C SER A 200 -8.62 19.59 13.16
N LEU A 201 -9.43 19.00 12.29
CA LEU A 201 -9.97 17.64 12.49
C LEU A 201 -8.94 16.53 12.23
N LEU A 202 -7.89 16.81 11.48
CA LEU A 202 -6.82 15.85 11.12
C LEU A 202 -7.32 14.52 10.52
N ASN A 203 -8.47 14.53 9.86
CA ASN A 203 -9.08 13.38 9.19
C ASN A 203 -8.92 13.45 7.66
N CYS A 204 -9.27 12.35 6.97
CA CYS A 204 -9.44 12.35 5.51
C CYS A 204 -10.83 12.93 5.17
N ARG A 205 -10.88 13.84 4.19
CA ARG A 205 -12.11 14.46 3.67
C ARG A 205 -12.18 14.39 2.15
N ILE A 206 -11.73 13.27 1.59
CA ILE A 206 -11.86 12.96 0.15
C ILE A 206 -13.08 12.06 0.01
N ASN A 207 -13.98 12.39 -0.90
CA ASN A 207 -15.18 11.59 -1.20
C ASN A 207 -14.77 10.15 -1.55
N GLY A 208 -15.41 9.18 -0.91
CA GLY A 208 -15.11 7.76 -1.05
C GLY A 208 -13.92 7.26 -0.19
N LEU A 209 -13.13 8.15 0.41
CA LEU A 209 -12.05 7.82 1.34
C LEU A 209 -12.29 8.34 2.77
N ASP A 210 -13.38 9.02 3.01
CA ASP A 210 -13.74 9.64 4.29
C ASP A 210 -13.92 8.64 5.44
N LYS A 211 -14.20 7.37 5.13
CA LYS A 211 -14.24 6.26 6.10
C LYS A 211 -12.86 5.78 6.58
N TYR A 212 -11.79 6.11 5.85
CA TYR A 212 -10.42 5.78 6.25
C TYR A 212 -9.83 6.95 7.03
N LYS A 213 -10.17 7.02 8.31
CA LYS A 213 -9.75 8.07 9.24
C LYS A 213 -8.72 7.49 10.19
N PRO A 214 -7.51 8.07 10.25
CA PRO A 214 -6.52 7.64 11.24
C PRO A 214 -6.94 8.00 12.65
N ASP A 215 -6.52 7.23 13.64
CA ASP A 215 -6.64 7.60 15.04
C ASP A 215 -5.82 8.85 15.34
N LEU A 216 -6.34 9.74 16.18
CA LEU A 216 -5.64 10.96 16.55
C LEU A 216 -5.05 10.85 17.96
N PHE A 217 -3.74 10.95 18.03
CA PHE A 217 -3.00 11.08 19.28
C PHE A 217 -2.55 12.52 19.48
N VAL A 218 -2.89 13.11 20.61
CA VAL A 218 -2.57 14.50 20.92
C VAL A 218 -1.53 14.55 22.05
N ILE A 219 -0.38 15.14 21.76
CA ILE A 219 0.63 15.45 22.78
C ILE A 219 0.22 16.74 23.46
N ASP A 220 -0.13 16.66 24.74
CA ASP A 220 -0.58 17.79 25.57
C ASP A 220 0.06 17.78 26.95
N LEU A 221 1.35 18.10 26.99
CA LEU A 221 2.17 18.04 28.21
C LEU A 221 1.64 18.90 29.37
N ASN A 222 0.92 19.98 29.07
CA ASN A 222 0.47 20.95 30.06
C ASN A 222 -1.07 20.98 30.18
N LEU A 223 -1.78 20.02 29.65
CA LEU A 223 -3.25 19.93 29.65
C LEU A 223 -3.93 21.21 29.13
N LYS A 224 -3.37 21.78 28.05
CA LYS A 224 -3.86 23.04 27.43
C LYS A 224 -4.80 22.83 26.26
N LEU A 225 -5.21 21.60 25.95
CA LEU A 225 -6.19 21.34 24.90
C LEU A 225 -7.53 21.98 25.26
N LYS A 226 -8.04 22.83 24.36
CA LYS A 226 -9.30 23.55 24.55
C LYS A 226 -10.48 22.59 24.48
N LYS A 227 -11.54 22.84 25.28
CA LYS A 227 -12.77 22.02 25.29
C LYS A 227 -13.64 22.23 24.04
N ASN A 228 -13.66 23.46 23.51
CA ASN A 228 -14.54 23.84 22.39
C ASN A 228 -13.87 23.66 21.03
N LEU A 229 -13.33 22.47 20.74
CA LEU A 229 -12.68 22.16 19.49
C LEU A 229 -13.52 21.20 18.66
N SER A 230 -13.44 21.34 17.34
CA SER A 230 -14.17 20.47 16.39
C SER A 230 -13.86 18.98 16.59
N ILE A 231 -12.69 18.62 17.09
CA ILE A 231 -12.31 17.24 17.40
C ILE A 231 -13.15 16.61 18.52
N ASN A 232 -13.67 17.43 19.45
CA ASN A 232 -14.48 16.95 20.59
C ASN A 232 -15.91 16.60 20.20
N ASN A 233 -16.38 17.12 19.05
CA ASN A 233 -17.73 16.89 18.51
C ASN A 233 -17.81 15.68 17.59
N ILE A 234 -16.69 14.98 17.37
CA ILE A 234 -16.68 13.76 16.57
C ILE A 234 -17.12 12.60 17.47
N SER A 235 -18.17 11.88 17.05
CA SER A 235 -18.58 10.65 17.74
C SER A 235 -17.38 9.71 17.95
N LYS A 236 -17.36 8.99 19.07
CA LYS A 236 -16.24 8.12 19.54
C LYS A 236 -15.74 7.06 18.54
N LYS A 237 -16.35 6.94 17.37
CA LYS A 237 -15.89 6.10 16.25
C LYS A 237 -15.32 7.00 15.16
N ARG A 238 -13.98 7.12 15.15
CA ARG A 238 -13.24 7.60 13.97
C ARG A 238 -13.09 6.49 12.94
#